data_b5cf7305388c30c82efea90e6115d2dd
#
_entry.id   b5cf7305388c30c82efea90e6115d2dd
#
_cell.length_a   1.000
_cell.length_b   1.000
_cell.length_c   1.000
_cell.angle_alpha   90.00
_cell.angle_beta   90.00
_cell.angle_gamma   90.00
#
_symmetry.space_group_name_H-M   'P 1'
#
loop_
_entity.id
_entity.type
_entity.pdbx_description
1 polymer ?
#
loop_
_entity_poly.entity_id
_entity_poly.type
_entity_poly.pdbx_seq_one_letter_code
_entity_poly.pdbx_strand_id
1 'polypeptide(L)'
;MSSPLASAISGAMSEAVSDAMSDAMSDAMSDALTGDADFAAWFRLLQTPGLGRDTARRLLAACGTPAAVLGTAHATLRELVGPSMATALQQAPAEFKARLDAARRWLEGGVDRHAIALGHPAWPPLLLQTADPPLLLYVQGALAHLSAPAVAVVGSRRPSAQGADNARAFAASLGAQGWVVVSGLAQGIDAAAHEGALGAGAPTVAVMGAGPDIIYPARHRALAQRIVAQGALVSEFAPGVPPLPEHFPLRNRIIAGLTRGTLVVEAALRSGSLITARLANEAGRDVWAIPGSIHAAQSQGCHALIKQGAKLVESAQDILDELQGGPTPRQTALPLEDTPADPLLDAMGEDPVTLDALMARTGEAAATLLARLLELELDGRVARLPGGLYQQRHVG
;
A
#
# COMPACT_ATOMS: atom_id res chain seq x y z
N MET A 1 26.22 5.00 -33.43
CA MET A 1 25.35 3.85 -33.68
C MET A 1 25.82 2.73 -32.76
N SER A 2 25.26 2.65 -31.58
CA SER A 2 25.60 1.60 -30.58
C SER A 2 24.89 0.31 -30.96
N SER A 3 25.63 -0.78 -31.04
CA SER A 3 25.18 -2.09 -31.52
C SER A 3 24.08 -2.68 -30.59
N PRO A 4 22.97 -3.21 -31.11
CA PRO A 4 21.92 -3.86 -30.33
C PRO A 4 22.39 -5.09 -29.54
N LEU A 5 23.52 -5.70 -29.92
CA LEU A 5 24.15 -6.81 -29.20
C LEU A 5 24.73 -6.40 -27.82
N ALA A 6 25.23 -5.18 -27.66
CA ALA A 6 25.76 -4.71 -26.38
C ALA A 6 24.65 -4.47 -25.33
N SER A 7 23.46 -4.04 -25.76
CA SER A 7 22.30 -3.87 -24.89
C SER A 7 21.70 -5.21 -24.43
N ALA A 8 21.64 -6.19 -25.32
CA ALA A 8 21.13 -7.53 -25.01
C ALA A 8 22.06 -8.30 -24.05
N ILE A 9 23.37 -8.16 -24.20
CA ILE A 9 24.37 -8.79 -23.30
C ILE A 9 24.33 -8.12 -21.92
N SER A 10 24.15 -6.80 -21.85
CA SER A 10 24.01 -6.09 -20.56
C SER A 10 22.74 -6.45 -19.82
N GLY A 11 21.61 -6.66 -20.52
CA GLY A 11 20.36 -7.13 -19.95
C GLY A 11 20.44 -8.55 -19.41
N ALA A 12 20.96 -9.49 -20.21
CA ALA A 12 21.12 -10.89 -19.82
C ALA A 12 22.12 -11.07 -18.66
N MET A 13 23.19 -10.27 -18.61
CA MET A 13 24.12 -10.28 -17.47
C MET A 13 23.49 -9.68 -16.20
N SER A 14 22.60 -8.69 -16.32
CA SER A 14 21.89 -8.12 -15.18
C SER A 14 20.87 -9.09 -14.59
N GLU A 15 20.14 -9.82 -15.44
CA GLU A 15 19.21 -10.88 -15.01
C GLU A 15 19.95 -12.07 -14.38
N ALA A 16 20.98 -12.58 -15.01
CA ALA A 16 21.78 -13.70 -14.49
C ALA A 16 22.48 -13.35 -13.17
N VAL A 17 22.92 -12.10 -12.97
CA VAL A 17 23.48 -11.63 -11.70
C VAL A 17 22.38 -11.47 -10.65
N SER A 18 21.17 -11.05 -11.04
CA SER A 18 20.01 -10.96 -10.15
C SER A 18 19.56 -12.35 -9.67
N ASP A 19 19.48 -13.31 -10.58
CA ASP A 19 19.08 -14.70 -10.27
C ASP A 19 20.15 -15.43 -9.44
N ALA A 20 21.41 -15.29 -9.80
CA ALA A 20 22.51 -15.87 -9.02
C ALA A 20 22.68 -15.23 -7.63
N MET A 21 22.37 -13.92 -7.50
CA MET A 21 22.29 -13.25 -6.18
C MET A 21 21.08 -13.71 -5.38
N SER A 22 19.95 -13.97 -6.02
CA SER A 22 18.74 -14.49 -5.37
C SER A 22 18.98 -15.89 -4.81
N ASP A 23 19.58 -16.79 -5.61
CA ASP A 23 19.87 -18.16 -5.22
C ASP A 23 20.98 -18.24 -4.15
N ALA A 24 22.07 -17.47 -4.30
CA ALA A 24 23.14 -17.42 -3.31
C ALA A 24 22.70 -16.78 -1.98
N MET A 25 21.77 -15.80 -2.02
CA MET A 25 21.15 -15.25 -0.83
C MET A 25 20.17 -16.22 -0.18
N SER A 26 19.44 -17.01 -0.96
CA SER A 26 18.49 -18.02 -0.45
C SER A 26 19.21 -19.12 0.33
N ASP A 27 20.31 -19.65 -0.20
CA ASP A 27 21.07 -20.72 0.46
C ASP A 27 21.84 -20.23 1.71
N ALA A 28 22.37 -19.00 1.69
CA ALA A 28 23.10 -18.43 2.84
C ALA A 28 22.18 -17.90 3.95
N MET A 29 20.88 -17.71 3.70
CA MET A 29 19.92 -17.08 4.59
C MET A 29 18.87 -18.02 5.18
N SER A 30 19.04 -19.33 5.01
CA SER A 30 18.14 -20.40 5.53
C SER A 30 17.97 -20.37 7.06
N ASP A 31 18.77 -19.62 7.80
CA ASP A 31 18.76 -19.51 9.27
C ASP A 31 18.35 -18.11 9.78
N ALA A 32 17.52 -17.38 9.05
CA ALA A 32 17.16 -16.00 9.40
C ALA A 32 16.30 -15.92 10.67
N LEU A 33 16.81 -15.22 11.67
CA LEU A 33 16.18 -14.88 12.96
C LEU A 33 15.81 -16.10 13.85
N THR A 34 16.75 -17.01 14.07
CA THR A 34 16.58 -18.12 15.02
C THR A 34 16.86 -17.73 16.47
N GLY A 35 17.27 -16.48 16.75
CA GLY A 35 17.53 -16.03 18.12
C GLY A 35 17.69 -14.53 18.30
N ASP A 36 17.74 -14.10 19.55
CA ASP A 36 17.92 -12.71 19.98
C ASP A 36 19.23 -12.08 19.44
N ALA A 37 20.30 -12.86 19.29
CA ALA A 37 21.56 -12.42 18.77
C ALA A 37 21.46 -12.01 17.28
N ASP A 38 20.70 -12.74 16.48
CA ASP A 38 20.50 -12.44 15.07
C ASP A 38 19.67 -11.17 14.90
N PHE A 39 18.60 -11.02 15.67
CA PHE A 39 17.83 -9.78 15.68
C PHE A 39 18.71 -8.57 16.04
N ALA A 40 19.56 -8.70 17.08
CA ALA A 40 20.46 -7.63 17.49
C ALA A 40 21.46 -7.25 16.38
N ALA A 41 21.98 -8.23 15.62
CA ALA A 41 22.87 -8.00 14.51
C ALA A 41 22.15 -7.30 13.32
N TRP A 42 20.96 -7.75 12.93
CA TRP A 42 20.13 -7.07 11.96
C TRP A 42 19.82 -5.63 12.38
N PHE A 43 19.34 -5.47 13.60
CA PHE A 43 19.03 -4.16 14.15
C PHE A 43 20.26 -3.23 14.15
N ARG A 44 21.44 -3.75 14.57
CA ARG A 44 22.69 -3.00 14.58
C ARG A 44 23.10 -2.56 13.17
N LEU A 45 23.03 -3.45 12.19
CA LEU A 45 23.36 -3.14 10.81
C LEU A 45 22.48 -2.00 10.27
N LEU A 46 21.15 -2.15 10.42
CA LEU A 46 20.17 -1.18 9.90
C LEU A 46 20.13 0.16 10.65
N GLN A 47 20.64 0.20 11.88
CA GLN A 47 20.79 1.44 12.65
C GLN A 47 22.14 2.14 12.39
N THR A 48 22.98 1.62 11.48
CA THR A 48 24.25 2.29 11.11
C THR A 48 23.96 3.60 10.38
N PRO A 49 24.44 4.75 10.89
CA PRO A 49 24.20 6.05 10.27
C PRO A 49 24.71 6.12 8.84
N GLY A 50 23.87 6.59 7.92
CA GLY A 50 24.21 6.73 6.51
C GLY A 50 24.24 5.44 5.70
N LEU A 51 23.98 4.28 6.30
CA LEU A 51 23.89 3.02 5.55
C LEU A 51 22.55 2.95 4.79
N GLY A 52 22.62 3.09 3.47
CA GLY A 52 21.48 2.89 2.58
C GLY A 52 21.18 1.40 2.38
N ARG A 53 19.92 1.08 2.07
CA ARG A 53 19.47 -0.32 1.84
C ARG A 53 20.25 -1.03 0.73
N ASP A 54 20.56 -0.36 -0.36
CA ASP A 54 21.37 -0.93 -1.44
C ASP A 54 22.78 -1.32 -0.97
N THR A 55 23.44 -0.45 -0.23
CA THR A 55 24.76 -0.74 0.35
C THR A 55 24.68 -1.89 1.35
N ALA A 56 23.62 -1.93 2.17
CA ALA A 56 23.39 -3.03 3.11
C ALA A 56 23.18 -4.36 2.39
N ARG A 57 22.39 -4.40 1.29
CA ARG A 57 22.24 -5.62 0.45
C ARG A 57 23.56 -6.06 -0.15
N ARG A 58 24.37 -5.16 -0.69
CA ARG A 58 25.71 -5.49 -1.23
C ARG A 58 26.65 -6.05 -0.16
N LEU A 59 26.61 -5.50 1.04
CA LEU A 59 27.39 -6.03 2.16
C LEU A 59 26.93 -7.43 2.57
N LEU A 60 25.61 -7.66 2.64
CA LEU A 60 25.03 -8.97 2.94
C LEU A 60 25.36 -10.00 1.85
N ALA A 61 25.31 -9.60 0.59
CA ALA A 61 25.72 -10.47 -0.53
C ALA A 61 27.21 -10.84 -0.46
N ALA A 62 28.06 -9.93 0.00
CA ALA A 62 29.51 -10.18 0.11
C ALA A 62 29.91 -10.98 1.36
N CYS A 63 29.23 -10.77 2.48
CA CYS A 63 29.61 -11.31 3.80
C CYS A 63 28.63 -12.36 4.36
N GLY A 64 27.46 -12.53 3.74
CA GLY A 64 26.41 -13.47 4.13
C GLY A 64 25.45 -12.91 5.19
N THR A 65 25.86 -12.80 6.44
CA THR A 65 24.97 -12.41 7.55
C THR A 65 25.31 -11.02 8.12
N PRO A 66 24.37 -10.33 8.78
CA PRO A 66 24.66 -9.08 9.47
C PRO A 66 25.77 -9.19 10.49
N ALA A 67 25.85 -10.30 11.23
CA ALA A 67 26.91 -10.56 12.19
C ALA A 67 28.29 -10.65 11.48
N ALA A 68 28.36 -11.33 10.34
CA ALA A 68 29.58 -11.42 9.54
C ALA A 68 29.98 -10.03 8.97
N VAL A 69 29.02 -9.24 8.47
CA VAL A 69 29.30 -7.84 8.04
C VAL A 69 29.92 -7.04 9.17
N LEU A 70 29.32 -7.07 10.36
CA LEU A 70 29.80 -6.31 11.54
C LEU A 70 31.13 -6.83 12.08
N GLY A 71 31.43 -8.13 11.90
CA GLY A 71 32.70 -8.76 12.28
C GLY A 71 33.81 -8.65 11.23
N THR A 72 33.51 -8.12 10.05
CA THR A 72 34.50 -7.97 8.96
C THR A 72 35.57 -6.94 9.34
N ALA A 73 36.83 -7.25 9.02
CA ALA A 73 37.96 -6.37 9.30
C ALA A 73 37.78 -4.98 8.65
N HIS A 74 38.18 -3.92 9.35
CA HIS A 74 38.06 -2.55 8.87
C HIS A 74 38.67 -2.32 7.47
N ALA A 75 39.82 -2.96 7.19
CA ALA A 75 40.48 -2.85 5.89
C ALA A 75 39.58 -3.35 4.75
N THR A 76 38.96 -4.51 4.93
CA THR A 76 38.02 -5.11 3.96
C THR A 76 36.76 -4.26 3.81
N LEU A 77 36.18 -3.79 4.91
CA LEU A 77 35.03 -2.89 4.85
C LEU A 77 35.36 -1.59 4.11
N ARG A 78 36.58 -1.04 4.30
CA ARG A 78 37.04 0.15 3.56
C ARG A 78 37.06 -0.06 2.05
N GLU A 79 37.46 -1.24 1.60
CA GLU A 79 37.48 -1.58 0.17
C GLU A 79 36.05 -1.71 -0.39
N LEU A 80 35.12 -2.28 0.39
CA LEU A 80 33.74 -2.52 -0.03
C LEU A 80 32.87 -1.25 -0.04
N VAL A 81 33.00 -0.40 0.98
CA VAL A 81 32.05 0.71 1.20
C VAL A 81 32.70 2.07 1.51
N GLY A 82 34.02 2.13 1.45
CA GLY A 82 34.81 3.34 1.73
C GLY A 82 35.05 3.61 3.23
N PRO A 83 35.97 4.53 3.56
CA PRO A 83 36.49 4.68 4.93
C PRO A 83 35.43 5.18 5.93
N SER A 84 34.58 6.11 5.54
CA SER A 84 33.56 6.67 6.41
C SER A 84 32.52 5.63 6.84
N MET A 85 32.01 4.84 5.88
CA MET A 85 31.03 3.80 6.15
C MET A 85 31.64 2.62 6.91
N ALA A 86 32.89 2.24 6.62
CA ALA A 86 33.61 1.22 7.38
C ALA A 86 33.72 1.58 8.86
N THR A 87 34.03 2.86 9.17
CA THR A 87 34.08 3.37 10.54
C THR A 87 32.68 3.34 11.19
N ALA A 88 31.62 3.79 10.48
CA ALA A 88 30.26 3.78 10.99
C ALA A 88 29.75 2.36 11.29
N LEU A 89 30.10 1.37 10.49
CA LEU A 89 29.76 -0.04 10.73
C LEU A 89 30.40 -0.60 12.00
N GLN A 90 31.62 -0.21 12.34
CA GLN A 90 32.32 -0.70 13.52
C GLN A 90 31.93 0.03 14.81
N GLN A 91 31.37 1.25 14.72
CA GLN A 91 31.00 2.04 15.87
C GLN A 91 29.49 1.99 16.09
N ALA A 92 29.05 1.43 17.21
CA ALA A 92 27.63 1.46 17.56
C ALA A 92 27.17 2.91 17.80
N PRO A 93 25.98 3.33 17.29
CA PRO A 93 25.41 4.63 17.62
C PRO A 93 25.23 4.81 19.14
N ALA A 94 25.35 6.02 19.65
CA ALA A 94 25.27 6.30 21.10
C ALA A 94 23.97 5.74 21.73
N GLU A 95 22.85 5.86 21.03
CA GLU A 95 21.53 5.38 21.51
C GLU A 95 21.21 3.95 21.14
N PHE A 96 22.14 3.20 20.53
CA PHE A 96 21.90 1.86 19.99
C PHE A 96 21.28 0.92 21.04
N LYS A 97 21.89 0.83 22.23
CA LYS A 97 21.41 -0.06 23.30
C LYS A 97 19.98 0.26 23.71
N ALA A 98 19.68 1.53 23.98
CA ALA A 98 18.35 1.97 24.39
C ALA A 98 17.29 1.66 23.32
N ARG A 99 17.64 1.86 22.04
CA ARG A 99 16.76 1.58 20.90
C ARG A 99 16.57 0.08 20.68
N LEU A 100 17.61 -0.73 20.82
CA LEU A 100 17.52 -2.19 20.77
C LEU A 100 16.64 -2.73 21.89
N ASP A 101 16.84 -2.25 23.12
CA ASP A 101 16.03 -2.66 24.28
C ASP A 101 14.55 -2.24 24.10
N ALA A 102 14.28 -1.09 23.49
CA ALA A 102 12.92 -0.69 23.15
C ALA A 102 12.28 -1.61 22.09
N ALA A 103 13.04 -1.99 21.06
CA ALA A 103 12.57 -2.91 20.03
C ALA A 103 12.30 -4.32 20.60
N ARG A 104 13.16 -4.81 21.49
CA ARG A 104 12.96 -6.08 22.21
C ARG A 104 11.70 -6.05 23.07
N ARG A 105 11.52 -5.02 23.90
CA ARG A 105 10.31 -4.85 24.71
C ARG A 105 9.03 -4.84 23.84
N TRP A 106 9.12 -4.21 22.67
CA TRP A 106 7.98 -4.25 21.74
C TRP A 106 7.71 -5.69 21.27
N LEU A 107 8.72 -6.44 20.86
CA LEU A 107 8.58 -7.83 20.42
C LEU A 107 8.02 -8.74 21.53
N GLU A 108 8.54 -8.62 22.74
CA GLU A 108 8.12 -9.39 23.91
C GLU A 108 6.72 -9.01 24.40
N GLY A 109 6.22 -7.85 24.01
CA GLY A 109 4.93 -7.31 24.44
C GLY A 109 3.69 -7.98 23.85
N GLY A 110 3.84 -8.99 22.98
CA GLY A 110 2.71 -9.76 22.42
C GLY A 110 3.19 -10.92 21.55
N VAL A 111 2.47 -12.03 21.59
CA VAL A 111 2.73 -13.23 20.78
C VAL A 111 2.48 -13.02 19.28
N ASP A 112 1.77 -11.94 18.94
CA ASP A 112 1.43 -11.51 17.59
C ASP A 112 2.42 -10.51 17.00
N ARG A 113 3.56 -10.26 17.70
CA ARG A 113 4.59 -9.32 17.30
C ARG A 113 5.84 -10.03 16.81
N HIS A 114 6.24 -9.68 15.60
CA HIS A 114 7.33 -10.36 14.90
C HIS A 114 8.28 -9.33 14.29
N ALA A 115 9.54 -9.70 14.20
CA ALA A 115 10.50 -9.07 13.31
C ALA A 115 10.95 -10.14 12.31
N ILE A 116 10.73 -9.92 11.03
CA ILE A 116 11.13 -10.82 9.96
C ILE A 116 12.16 -10.13 9.08
N ALA A 117 13.31 -10.75 8.89
CA ALA A 117 14.37 -10.26 8.03
C ALA A 117 14.28 -10.88 6.64
N LEU A 118 14.94 -10.28 5.69
CA LEU A 118 15.15 -10.84 4.35
C LEU A 118 15.74 -12.25 4.49
N GLY A 119 15.11 -13.25 3.82
CA GLY A 119 15.45 -14.66 3.94
C GLY A 119 14.67 -15.45 4.99
N HIS A 120 13.87 -14.80 5.85
CA HIS A 120 12.99 -15.50 6.78
C HIS A 120 11.93 -16.33 6.03
N PRO A 121 11.56 -17.56 6.46
CA PRO A 121 10.56 -18.40 5.77
C PRO A 121 9.20 -17.74 5.55
N ALA A 122 8.80 -16.80 6.44
CA ALA A 122 7.57 -16.02 6.29
C ALA A 122 7.78 -14.72 5.49
N TRP A 123 8.93 -14.52 4.85
CA TRP A 123 9.18 -13.34 4.04
C TRP A 123 8.27 -13.33 2.80
N PRO A 124 7.55 -12.22 2.51
CA PRO A 124 6.67 -12.15 1.35
C PRO A 124 7.44 -12.25 0.03
N PRO A 125 7.22 -13.31 -0.79
CA PRO A 125 8.03 -13.53 -2.00
C PRO A 125 7.91 -12.39 -3.02
N LEU A 126 6.74 -11.75 -3.10
CA LEU A 126 6.51 -10.63 -4.02
C LEU A 126 7.39 -9.41 -3.70
N LEU A 127 7.79 -9.20 -2.45
CA LEU A 127 8.70 -8.10 -2.10
C LEU A 127 10.09 -8.26 -2.68
N LEU A 128 10.56 -9.49 -2.89
CA LEU A 128 11.88 -9.76 -3.49
C LEU A 128 11.97 -9.28 -4.94
N GLN A 129 10.83 -9.18 -5.62
CA GLN A 129 10.74 -8.78 -7.03
C GLN A 129 10.70 -7.25 -7.21
N THR A 130 10.74 -6.48 -6.12
CA THR A 130 10.79 -5.02 -6.18
C THR A 130 12.24 -4.52 -6.30
N ALA A 131 12.45 -3.38 -6.94
CA ALA A 131 13.79 -2.80 -7.10
C ALA A 131 14.49 -2.45 -5.77
N ASP A 132 13.72 -2.17 -4.71
CA ASP A 132 14.25 -1.83 -3.39
C ASP A 132 13.47 -2.55 -2.29
N PRO A 133 13.67 -3.89 -2.11
CA PRO A 133 13.02 -4.64 -1.06
C PRO A 133 13.47 -4.16 0.33
N PRO A 134 12.59 -4.15 1.35
CA PRO A 134 13.00 -3.91 2.72
C PRO A 134 13.94 -5.03 3.18
N LEU A 135 14.73 -4.77 4.23
CA LEU A 135 15.66 -5.74 4.80
C LEU A 135 15.14 -6.37 6.09
N LEU A 136 14.27 -5.67 6.78
CA LEU A 136 13.63 -6.09 8.02
C LEU A 136 12.21 -5.50 8.07
N LEU A 137 11.24 -6.30 8.44
CA LEU A 137 9.87 -5.88 8.68
C LEU A 137 9.48 -6.19 10.12
N TYR A 138 8.86 -5.23 10.78
CA TYR A 138 8.13 -5.40 12.03
C TYR A 138 6.68 -5.66 11.69
N VAL A 139 6.12 -6.75 12.23
CA VAL A 139 4.75 -7.18 11.94
C VAL A 139 4.01 -7.36 13.26
N GLN A 140 2.78 -6.86 13.33
CA GLN A 140 1.84 -7.18 14.39
C GLN A 140 0.58 -7.77 13.78
N GLY A 141 0.24 -9.00 14.16
CA GLY A 141 -0.84 -9.80 13.60
C GLY A 141 -0.34 -11.05 12.87
N ALA A 142 -1.15 -11.61 11.98
CA ALA A 142 -0.85 -12.90 11.36
C ALA A 142 0.09 -12.78 10.15
N LEU A 143 1.27 -13.38 10.23
CA LEU A 143 2.29 -13.39 9.18
C LEU A 143 1.79 -14.00 7.86
N ALA A 144 0.88 -14.97 7.92
CA ALA A 144 0.37 -15.67 6.74
C ALA A 144 -0.27 -14.72 5.71
N HIS A 145 -0.84 -13.60 6.15
CA HIS A 145 -1.47 -12.63 5.25
C HIS A 145 -0.49 -11.83 4.39
N LEU A 146 0.80 -11.84 4.74
CA LEU A 146 1.81 -11.11 3.98
C LEU A 146 2.17 -11.82 2.66
N SER A 147 2.00 -13.14 2.61
CA SER A 147 2.27 -13.98 1.43
C SER A 147 1.00 -14.45 0.70
N ALA A 148 -0.18 -14.12 1.24
CA ALA A 148 -1.45 -14.44 0.61
C ALA A 148 -1.68 -13.59 -0.66
N PRO A 149 -2.53 -14.06 -1.60
CA PRO A 149 -2.95 -13.24 -2.73
C PRO A 149 -3.52 -11.90 -2.26
N ALA A 150 -2.98 -10.79 -2.76
CA ALA A 150 -3.33 -9.47 -2.25
C ALA A 150 -3.46 -8.41 -3.34
N VAL A 151 -4.35 -7.45 -3.11
CA VAL A 151 -4.56 -6.25 -3.95
C VAL A 151 -4.40 -5.01 -3.09
N ALA A 152 -3.63 -4.03 -3.59
CA ALA A 152 -3.53 -2.73 -2.96
C ALA A 152 -4.75 -1.86 -3.32
N VAL A 153 -5.36 -1.20 -2.34
CA VAL A 153 -6.42 -0.22 -2.56
C VAL A 153 -5.97 1.10 -1.96
N VAL A 154 -5.73 2.09 -2.81
CA VAL A 154 -5.16 3.39 -2.41
C VAL A 154 -5.90 4.56 -3.04
N GLY A 155 -5.70 5.76 -2.48
CA GLY A 155 -6.33 6.94 -3.08
C GLY A 155 -6.22 8.21 -2.24
N SER A 156 -7.18 9.10 -2.45
CA SER A 156 -7.26 10.41 -1.82
C SER A 156 -7.39 10.31 -0.30
N ARG A 157 -6.69 11.21 0.40
CA ARG A 157 -6.89 11.41 1.85
C ARG A 157 -8.16 12.20 2.18
N ARG A 158 -8.76 12.83 1.16
CA ARG A 158 -10.03 13.57 1.24
C ARG A 158 -10.89 13.13 0.06
N PRO A 159 -11.40 11.89 0.09
CA PRO A 159 -12.25 11.40 -0.99
C PRO A 159 -13.60 12.09 -1.00
N SER A 160 -14.31 11.95 -2.10
CA SER A 160 -15.76 12.17 -2.14
C SER A 160 -16.47 11.10 -1.30
N ALA A 161 -17.75 11.30 -1.01
CA ALA A 161 -18.57 10.28 -0.36
C ALA A 161 -18.59 8.99 -1.20
N GLN A 162 -18.84 9.12 -2.50
CA GLN A 162 -18.85 8.02 -3.45
C GLN A 162 -17.50 7.31 -3.52
N GLY A 163 -16.36 8.05 -3.54
CA GLY A 163 -15.03 7.44 -3.54
C GLY A 163 -14.77 6.60 -2.30
N ALA A 164 -15.22 7.06 -1.12
CA ALA A 164 -15.12 6.28 0.11
C ALA A 164 -15.99 5.01 0.07
N ASP A 165 -17.21 5.10 -0.47
CA ASP A 165 -18.12 3.96 -0.62
C ASP A 165 -17.58 2.97 -1.66
N ASN A 166 -17.07 3.44 -2.79
CA ASN A 166 -16.40 2.59 -3.78
C ASN A 166 -15.22 1.82 -3.16
N ALA A 167 -14.37 2.51 -2.36
CA ALA A 167 -13.27 1.85 -1.69
C ALA A 167 -13.73 0.73 -0.74
N ARG A 168 -14.83 0.96 0.01
CA ARG A 168 -15.43 -0.07 0.88
C ARG A 168 -15.98 -1.23 0.08
N ALA A 169 -16.76 -0.95 -0.97
CA ALA A 169 -17.40 -1.97 -1.80
C ALA A 169 -16.38 -2.85 -2.53
N PHE A 170 -15.38 -2.24 -3.18
CA PHE A 170 -14.29 -2.98 -3.83
C PHE A 170 -13.51 -3.85 -2.84
N ALA A 171 -13.13 -3.28 -1.69
CA ALA A 171 -12.39 -4.00 -0.67
C ALA A 171 -13.20 -5.16 -0.07
N ALA A 172 -14.50 -4.96 0.17
CA ALA A 172 -15.39 -6.01 0.66
C ALA A 172 -15.54 -7.14 -0.38
N SER A 173 -15.76 -6.79 -1.65
CA SER A 173 -15.90 -7.76 -2.74
C SER A 173 -14.63 -8.57 -2.98
N LEU A 174 -13.45 -7.91 -3.02
CA LEU A 174 -12.16 -8.59 -3.13
C LEU A 174 -11.93 -9.51 -1.93
N GLY A 175 -12.23 -9.04 -0.71
CA GLY A 175 -12.11 -9.82 0.51
C GLY A 175 -13.00 -11.05 0.53
N ALA A 176 -14.26 -10.94 0.08
CA ALA A 176 -15.20 -12.06 -0.04
C ALA A 176 -14.72 -13.15 -1.02
N GLN A 177 -13.85 -12.80 -1.97
CA GLN A 177 -13.20 -13.72 -2.91
C GLN A 177 -11.82 -14.23 -2.42
N GLY A 178 -11.49 -14.00 -1.15
CA GLY A 178 -10.26 -14.51 -0.53
C GLY A 178 -9.01 -13.67 -0.77
N TRP A 179 -9.14 -12.47 -1.34
CA TRP A 179 -8.01 -11.56 -1.54
C TRP A 179 -7.77 -10.70 -0.30
N VAL A 180 -6.50 -10.58 0.08
CA VAL A 180 -6.09 -9.65 1.15
C VAL A 180 -6.05 -8.23 0.59
N VAL A 181 -6.69 -7.30 1.28
CA VAL A 181 -6.62 -5.87 0.93
C VAL A 181 -5.42 -5.26 1.63
N VAL A 182 -4.50 -4.66 0.87
CA VAL A 182 -3.33 -3.96 1.41
C VAL A 182 -3.49 -2.46 1.22
N SER A 183 -3.28 -1.69 2.27
CA SER A 183 -3.32 -0.23 2.18
C SER A 183 -2.41 0.43 3.24
N GLY A 184 -2.47 1.74 3.33
CA GLY A 184 -1.51 2.51 4.12
C GLY A 184 -2.02 3.09 5.42
N LEU A 185 -3.19 2.73 5.88
CA LEU A 185 -3.81 3.26 7.12
C LEU A 185 -3.98 4.81 7.12
N ALA A 186 -3.83 5.47 5.98
CA ALA A 186 -4.09 6.90 5.87
C ALA A 186 -5.60 7.18 5.99
N GLN A 187 -5.94 8.45 6.24
CA GLN A 187 -7.34 8.86 6.19
C GLN A 187 -7.88 8.77 4.76
N GLY A 188 -9.19 8.66 4.61
CA GLY A 188 -9.86 8.61 3.31
C GLY A 188 -9.92 7.21 2.73
N ILE A 189 -9.47 7.04 1.49
CA ILE A 189 -9.58 5.77 0.75
C ILE A 189 -8.91 4.61 1.49
N ASP A 190 -7.72 4.78 2.06
CA ASP A 190 -7.02 3.72 2.77
C ASP A 190 -7.86 3.18 3.95
N ALA A 191 -8.41 4.09 4.78
CA ALA A 191 -9.26 3.69 5.90
C ALA A 191 -10.54 3.00 5.44
N ALA A 192 -11.20 3.54 4.40
CA ALA A 192 -12.41 2.97 3.83
C ALA A 192 -12.16 1.55 3.27
N ALA A 193 -11.02 1.34 2.61
CA ALA A 193 -10.63 0.02 2.11
C ALA A 193 -10.43 -1.00 3.25
N HIS A 194 -9.72 -0.61 4.33
CA HIS A 194 -9.59 -1.47 5.50
C HIS A 194 -10.94 -1.77 6.16
N GLU A 195 -11.80 -0.76 6.31
CA GLU A 195 -13.16 -0.94 6.86
C GLU A 195 -14.00 -1.89 6.02
N GLY A 196 -13.93 -1.77 4.67
CA GLY A 196 -14.65 -2.64 3.75
C GLY A 196 -14.21 -4.10 3.86
N ALA A 197 -12.91 -4.38 3.84
CA ALA A 197 -12.38 -5.73 4.02
C ALA A 197 -12.80 -6.34 5.38
N LEU A 198 -12.59 -5.59 6.48
CA LEU A 198 -12.98 -6.03 7.82
C LEU A 198 -14.50 -6.22 7.97
N GLY A 199 -15.31 -5.38 7.31
CA GLY A 199 -16.78 -5.51 7.28
C GLY A 199 -17.26 -6.78 6.59
N ALA A 200 -16.52 -7.27 5.61
CA ALA A 200 -16.75 -8.55 4.93
C ALA A 200 -16.13 -9.75 5.66
N GLY A 201 -15.53 -9.56 6.83
CA GLY A 201 -14.83 -10.62 7.58
C GLY A 201 -13.50 -11.04 6.96
N ALA A 202 -13.00 -10.27 6.00
CA ALA A 202 -11.75 -10.58 5.28
C ALA A 202 -10.52 -9.94 5.93
N PRO A 203 -9.32 -10.56 5.78
CA PRO A 203 -8.09 -10.01 6.29
C PRO A 203 -7.66 -8.78 5.51
N THR A 204 -6.98 -7.85 6.20
CA THR A 204 -6.37 -6.68 5.58
C THR A 204 -5.01 -6.39 6.20
N VAL A 205 -4.06 -5.90 5.39
CA VAL A 205 -2.71 -5.55 5.82
C VAL A 205 -2.51 -4.05 5.70
N ALA A 206 -2.18 -3.42 6.83
CA ALA A 206 -1.84 -2.00 6.85
C ALA A 206 -0.32 -1.80 6.93
N VAL A 207 0.24 -1.18 5.90
CA VAL A 207 1.66 -0.81 5.90
C VAL A 207 1.82 0.59 6.49
N MET A 208 2.71 0.75 7.46
CA MET A 208 2.84 1.96 8.27
C MET A 208 4.06 2.80 7.84
N GLY A 209 3.96 4.13 8.01
CA GLY A 209 5.05 5.07 7.82
C GLY A 209 5.67 5.55 9.14
N ALA A 210 5.55 4.76 10.20
CA ALA A 210 6.11 4.99 11.53
C ALA A 210 6.46 3.65 12.17
N GLY A 211 7.09 3.66 13.32
CA GLY A 211 7.30 2.45 14.12
C GLY A 211 5.99 1.72 14.42
N PRO A 212 6.01 0.39 14.60
CA PRO A 212 4.80 -0.41 14.73
C PRO A 212 4.01 -0.12 16.02
N ASP A 213 4.62 0.55 16.96
CA ASP A 213 4.04 1.03 18.23
C ASP A 213 3.32 2.38 18.08
N ILE A 214 3.46 3.08 16.95
CA ILE A 214 2.93 4.43 16.72
C ILE A 214 1.87 4.42 15.63
N ILE A 215 0.61 4.46 16.02
CA ILE A 215 -0.51 4.54 15.07
C ILE A 215 -0.70 5.97 14.60
N TYR A 216 -0.54 6.16 13.28
CA TYR A 216 -0.75 7.45 12.63
C TYR A 216 -1.71 7.33 11.42
N PRO A 217 -2.76 8.15 11.33
CA PRO A 217 -3.20 9.15 12.31
C PRO A 217 -3.76 8.51 13.59
N ALA A 218 -3.62 9.19 14.73
CA ALA A 218 -4.00 8.64 16.05
C ALA A 218 -5.49 8.23 16.15
N ARG A 219 -6.37 8.88 15.37
CA ARG A 219 -7.80 8.53 15.30
C ARG A 219 -8.07 7.13 14.72
N HIS A 220 -7.12 6.52 13.99
CA HIS A 220 -7.25 5.17 13.44
C HIS A 220 -6.81 4.07 14.42
N ARG A 221 -6.61 4.40 15.71
CA ARG A 221 -6.18 3.40 16.71
C ARG A 221 -7.16 2.24 16.83
N ALA A 222 -8.47 2.52 16.85
CA ALA A 222 -9.49 1.46 16.88
C ALA A 222 -9.50 0.62 15.59
N LEU A 223 -9.32 1.25 14.43
CA LEU A 223 -9.19 0.56 13.15
C LEU A 223 -7.95 -0.33 13.13
N ALA A 224 -6.80 0.18 13.59
CA ALA A 224 -5.56 -0.59 13.68
C ALA A 224 -5.70 -1.83 14.57
N GLN A 225 -6.39 -1.73 15.70
CA GLN A 225 -6.69 -2.87 16.57
C GLN A 225 -7.54 -3.94 15.86
N ARG A 226 -8.55 -3.54 15.10
CA ARG A 226 -9.36 -4.47 14.30
C ARG A 226 -8.53 -5.12 13.18
N ILE A 227 -7.63 -4.37 12.55
CA ILE A 227 -6.71 -4.89 11.53
C ILE A 227 -5.79 -5.95 12.15
N VAL A 228 -5.20 -5.71 13.32
CA VAL A 228 -4.37 -6.70 14.02
C VAL A 228 -5.14 -7.98 14.32
N ALA A 229 -6.40 -7.87 14.73
CA ALA A 229 -7.24 -9.02 15.09
C ALA A 229 -7.59 -9.92 13.88
N GLN A 230 -7.64 -9.39 12.66
CA GLN A 230 -8.07 -10.12 11.45
C GLN A 230 -7.03 -10.15 10.33
N GLY A 231 -5.93 -9.42 10.48
CA GLY A 231 -4.90 -9.23 9.45
C GLY A 231 -3.54 -8.93 10.04
N ALA A 232 -2.88 -7.86 9.58
CA ALA A 232 -1.60 -7.44 10.12
C ALA A 232 -1.31 -5.94 9.93
N LEU A 233 -0.55 -5.37 10.87
CA LEU A 233 0.19 -4.11 10.69
C LEU A 233 1.63 -4.44 10.32
N VAL A 234 2.18 -3.71 9.36
CA VAL A 234 3.55 -3.93 8.86
C VAL A 234 4.31 -2.61 8.85
N SER A 235 5.53 -2.61 9.33
CA SER A 235 6.42 -1.45 9.27
C SER A 235 7.86 -1.85 8.97
N GLU A 236 8.56 -1.07 8.15
CA GLU A 236 10.02 -1.15 7.99
C GLU A 236 10.76 -0.34 9.08
N PHE A 237 10.04 0.55 9.74
CA PHE A 237 10.61 1.44 10.77
C PHE A 237 10.60 0.75 12.13
N ALA A 238 11.71 0.90 12.86
CA ALA A 238 11.83 0.33 14.21
C ALA A 238 10.83 0.95 15.19
N PRO A 239 10.45 0.22 16.25
CA PRO A 239 9.68 0.80 17.36
C PRO A 239 10.26 2.11 17.86
N GLY A 240 9.41 3.08 18.16
CA GLY A 240 9.78 4.43 18.59
C GLY A 240 10.06 5.43 17.45
N VAL A 241 10.13 5.00 16.19
CA VAL A 241 10.35 5.90 15.05
C VAL A 241 9.08 6.69 14.74
N PRO A 242 9.11 8.05 14.81
CA PRO A 242 7.93 8.87 14.59
C PRO A 242 7.48 8.88 13.11
N PRO A 243 6.22 9.27 12.83
CA PRO A 243 5.73 9.45 11.48
C PRO A 243 6.32 10.74 10.86
N LEU A 244 7.30 10.60 10.00
CA LEU A 244 7.90 11.71 9.25
C LEU A 244 7.32 11.78 7.83
N PRO A 245 7.20 12.97 7.21
CA PRO A 245 6.65 13.13 5.87
C PRO A 245 7.32 12.25 4.82
N GLU A 246 8.65 12.10 4.87
CA GLU A 246 9.44 11.27 3.96
C GLU A 246 9.20 9.76 4.12
N HIS A 247 8.71 9.29 5.25
CA HIS A 247 8.41 7.88 5.48
C HIS A 247 7.22 7.38 4.67
N PHE A 248 6.25 8.24 4.37
CA PHE A 248 5.03 7.83 3.66
C PHE A 248 5.30 7.44 2.20
N PRO A 249 6.07 8.20 1.39
CA PRO A 249 6.49 7.76 0.07
C PRO A 249 7.36 6.50 0.10
N LEU A 250 8.29 6.40 1.06
CA LEU A 250 9.16 5.22 1.22
C LEU A 250 8.35 3.95 1.50
N ARG A 251 7.33 4.03 2.34
CA ARG A 251 6.45 2.93 2.69
C ARG A 251 5.62 2.43 1.49
N ASN A 252 5.26 3.31 0.55
CA ASN A 252 4.37 2.97 -0.56
C ASN A 252 4.93 1.83 -1.45
N ARG A 253 6.27 1.67 -1.54
CA ARG A 253 6.88 0.56 -2.26
C ARG A 253 6.56 -0.80 -1.63
N ILE A 254 6.36 -0.84 -0.31
CA ILE A 254 5.98 -2.07 0.39
C ILE A 254 4.50 -2.39 0.11
N ILE A 255 3.62 -1.38 0.04
CA ILE A 255 2.22 -1.58 -0.38
C ILE A 255 2.18 -2.21 -1.78
N ALA A 256 2.84 -1.58 -2.75
CA ALA A 256 2.91 -2.08 -4.12
C ALA A 256 3.59 -3.46 -4.20
N GLY A 257 4.66 -3.66 -3.43
CA GLY A 257 5.46 -4.89 -3.45
C GLY A 257 4.79 -6.10 -2.81
N LEU A 258 3.85 -5.91 -1.87
CA LEU A 258 3.09 -6.99 -1.24
C LEU A 258 1.94 -7.51 -2.12
N THR A 259 1.60 -6.84 -3.23
CA THR A 259 0.36 -7.06 -3.97
C THR A 259 0.61 -7.44 -5.42
N ARG A 260 -0.38 -8.09 -6.03
CA ARG A 260 -0.37 -8.41 -7.46
C ARG A 260 -0.73 -7.22 -8.33
N GLY A 261 -1.44 -6.24 -7.76
CA GLY A 261 -1.80 -5.02 -8.45
C GLY A 261 -2.33 -3.95 -7.49
N THR A 262 -2.50 -2.74 -8.00
CA THR A 262 -2.90 -1.57 -7.23
C THR A 262 -4.13 -0.91 -7.84
N LEU A 263 -5.22 -0.85 -7.09
CA LEU A 263 -6.41 -0.07 -7.40
C LEU A 263 -6.27 1.35 -6.87
N VAL A 264 -6.41 2.34 -7.73
CA VAL A 264 -6.51 3.75 -7.38
C VAL A 264 -7.97 4.18 -7.51
N VAL A 265 -8.62 4.44 -6.37
CA VAL A 265 -10.05 4.77 -6.33
C VAL A 265 -10.30 6.24 -6.69
N GLU A 266 -9.59 7.14 -6.05
CA GLU A 266 -9.58 8.57 -6.34
C GLU A 266 -8.18 9.14 -6.14
N ALA A 267 -7.73 10.00 -7.05
CA ALA A 267 -6.46 10.70 -6.93
C ALA A 267 -6.48 12.05 -7.67
N ALA A 268 -6.08 13.11 -7.00
CA ALA A 268 -5.67 14.33 -7.69
C ALA A 268 -4.30 14.13 -8.36
N LEU A 269 -3.95 14.95 -9.35
CA LEU A 269 -2.68 14.84 -10.11
C LEU A 269 -1.40 14.85 -9.27
N ARG A 270 -1.45 15.42 -8.06
CA ARG A 270 -0.31 15.46 -7.12
C ARG A 270 -0.51 14.52 -5.92
N SER A 271 -1.39 13.53 -6.04
CA SER A 271 -1.65 12.58 -4.95
C SER A 271 -0.47 11.63 -4.73
N GLY A 272 -0.17 11.36 -3.46
CA GLY A 272 0.83 10.35 -3.09
C GLY A 272 0.44 8.92 -3.50
N SER A 273 -0.85 8.64 -3.74
CA SER A 273 -1.32 7.34 -4.26
C SER A 273 -0.82 7.05 -5.68
N LEU A 274 -0.56 8.09 -6.50
CA LEU A 274 0.06 7.93 -7.83
C LEU A 274 1.51 7.41 -7.72
N ILE A 275 2.20 7.68 -6.61
CA ILE A 275 3.52 7.10 -6.34
C ILE A 275 3.39 5.58 -6.16
N THR A 276 2.38 5.10 -5.42
CA THR A 276 2.13 3.67 -5.24
C THR A 276 1.81 3.00 -6.58
N ALA A 277 0.95 3.61 -7.40
CA ALA A 277 0.62 3.10 -8.73
C ALA A 277 1.87 3.00 -9.64
N ARG A 278 2.73 4.03 -9.64
CA ARG A 278 3.98 4.01 -10.39
C ARG A 278 4.91 2.89 -9.90
N LEU A 279 5.08 2.76 -8.59
CA LEU A 279 5.93 1.70 -7.99
C LEU A 279 5.38 0.30 -8.28
N ALA A 280 4.06 0.13 -8.35
CA ALA A 280 3.43 -1.12 -8.79
C ALA A 280 3.80 -1.44 -10.25
N ASN A 281 3.66 -0.47 -11.15
CA ASN A 281 4.01 -0.62 -12.56
C ASN A 281 5.52 -0.90 -12.75
N GLU A 282 6.41 -0.21 -12.03
CA GLU A 282 7.86 -0.44 -12.02
C GLU A 282 8.24 -1.85 -11.53
N ALA A 283 7.41 -2.44 -10.68
CA ALA A 283 7.54 -3.82 -10.20
C ALA A 283 6.83 -4.86 -11.10
N GLY A 284 6.32 -4.46 -12.27
CA GLY A 284 5.58 -5.34 -13.19
C GLY A 284 4.23 -5.80 -12.64
N ARG A 285 3.57 -4.96 -11.82
CA ARG A 285 2.24 -5.23 -11.24
C ARG A 285 1.17 -4.46 -11.99
N ASP A 286 -0.03 -5.01 -11.99
CA ASP A 286 -1.17 -4.36 -12.60
C ASP A 286 -1.56 -3.08 -11.87
N VAL A 287 -2.08 -2.12 -12.63
CA VAL A 287 -2.61 -0.87 -12.09
C VAL A 287 -4.02 -0.68 -12.64
N TRP A 288 -4.97 -0.53 -11.71
CA TRP A 288 -6.37 -0.27 -12.01
C TRP A 288 -6.76 1.11 -11.50
N ALA A 289 -7.68 1.75 -12.19
CA ALA A 289 -8.18 3.06 -11.79
C ALA A 289 -9.70 3.16 -12.02
N ILE A 290 -10.41 3.65 -11.02
CA ILE A 290 -11.83 3.93 -11.12
C ILE A 290 -11.98 5.25 -11.91
N PRO A 291 -12.82 5.29 -12.97
CA PRO A 291 -13.13 6.52 -13.68
C PRO A 291 -13.96 7.47 -12.80
N GLY A 292 -14.07 8.71 -13.22
CA GLY A 292 -14.94 9.69 -12.57
C GLY A 292 -15.16 10.89 -13.47
N SER A 293 -15.81 11.94 -12.94
CA SER A 293 -16.07 13.15 -13.71
C SER A 293 -14.77 13.84 -14.16
N ILE A 294 -14.74 14.29 -15.41
CA ILE A 294 -13.63 15.08 -15.95
C ILE A 294 -13.47 16.43 -15.24
N HIS A 295 -14.51 16.89 -14.52
CA HIS A 295 -14.51 18.14 -13.77
C HIS A 295 -14.07 17.95 -12.30
N ALA A 296 -14.07 16.71 -11.80
CA ALA A 296 -13.67 16.41 -10.44
C ALA A 296 -12.14 16.35 -10.31
N ALA A 297 -11.57 17.20 -9.46
CA ALA A 297 -10.12 17.22 -9.23
C ALA A 297 -9.58 15.89 -8.72
N GLN A 298 -10.37 15.14 -7.95
CA GLN A 298 -10.02 13.82 -7.41
C GLN A 298 -9.99 12.71 -8.46
N SER A 299 -10.60 12.89 -9.64
CA SER A 299 -10.61 11.92 -10.73
C SER A 299 -9.46 12.13 -11.72
N GLN A 300 -8.84 13.31 -11.72
CA GLN A 300 -7.81 13.66 -12.71
C GLN A 300 -6.57 12.74 -12.66
N GLY A 301 -6.18 12.29 -11.46
CA GLY A 301 -5.09 11.33 -11.30
C GLY A 301 -5.42 9.95 -11.85
N CYS A 302 -6.65 9.46 -11.62
CA CYS A 302 -7.15 8.22 -12.20
C CYS A 302 -7.19 8.31 -13.74
N HIS A 303 -7.69 9.42 -14.30
CA HIS A 303 -7.68 9.65 -15.75
C HIS A 303 -6.25 9.69 -16.33
N ALA A 304 -5.29 10.27 -15.60
CA ALA A 304 -3.89 10.27 -16.03
C ALA A 304 -3.31 8.86 -16.04
N LEU A 305 -3.63 8.02 -15.05
CA LEU A 305 -3.21 6.62 -15.01
C LEU A 305 -3.84 5.82 -16.15
N ILE A 306 -5.14 5.98 -16.42
CA ILE A 306 -5.85 5.30 -17.54
C ILE A 306 -5.20 5.68 -18.88
N LYS A 307 -4.89 6.96 -19.09
CA LYS A 307 -4.18 7.43 -20.30
C LYS A 307 -2.76 6.86 -20.43
N GLN A 308 -2.14 6.43 -19.33
CA GLN A 308 -0.82 5.80 -19.29
C GLN A 308 -0.89 4.26 -19.39
N GLY A 309 -2.10 3.69 -19.55
CA GLY A 309 -2.30 2.26 -19.73
C GLY A 309 -2.82 1.53 -18.50
N ALA A 310 -3.12 2.21 -17.39
CA ALA A 310 -3.85 1.57 -16.30
C ALA A 310 -5.25 1.17 -16.78
N LYS A 311 -5.69 -0.04 -16.38
CA LYS A 311 -7.01 -0.52 -16.76
C LYS A 311 -8.09 0.25 -16.02
N LEU A 312 -9.08 0.72 -16.75
CA LEU A 312 -10.31 1.25 -16.19
C LEU A 312 -11.13 0.09 -15.60
N VAL A 313 -11.58 0.26 -14.36
CA VAL A 313 -12.44 -0.72 -13.67
C VAL A 313 -13.67 -0.04 -13.09
N GLU A 314 -14.81 -0.68 -13.22
CA GLU A 314 -16.11 -0.22 -12.72
C GLU A 314 -16.61 -1.14 -11.60
N SER A 315 -16.04 -2.34 -11.50
CA SER A 315 -16.37 -3.34 -10.48
C SER A 315 -15.14 -4.10 -9.99
N ALA A 316 -15.23 -4.73 -8.82
CA ALA A 316 -14.19 -5.63 -8.34
C ALA A 316 -14.03 -6.86 -9.24
N GLN A 317 -15.09 -7.26 -9.99
CA GLN A 317 -15.04 -8.36 -10.92
C GLN A 317 -14.05 -8.09 -12.06
N ASP A 318 -13.93 -6.85 -12.53
CA ASP A 318 -12.96 -6.48 -13.58
C ASP A 318 -11.51 -6.75 -13.16
N ILE A 319 -11.23 -6.55 -11.86
CA ILE A 319 -9.93 -6.86 -11.25
C ILE A 319 -9.74 -8.39 -11.14
N LEU A 320 -10.76 -9.10 -10.66
CA LEU A 320 -10.71 -10.55 -10.46
C LEU A 320 -10.54 -11.31 -11.78
N ASP A 321 -11.23 -10.90 -12.82
CA ASP A 321 -11.13 -11.49 -14.16
C ASP A 321 -9.70 -11.38 -14.70
N GLU A 322 -9.02 -10.26 -14.46
CA GLU A 322 -7.66 -10.06 -14.89
C GLU A 322 -6.65 -10.90 -14.08
N LEU A 323 -6.81 -10.92 -12.77
CA LEU A 323 -5.94 -11.67 -11.86
C LEU A 323 -6.06 -13.21 -12.03
N GLN A 324 -7.18 -13.69 -12.53
CA GLN A 324 -7.41 -15.13 -12.79
C GLN A 324 -6.93 -15.60 -14.17
N GLY A 325 -6.36 -14.72 -14.98
CA GLY A 325 -5.65 -15.10 -16.20
C GLY A 325 -6.50 -15.27 -17.45
N GLY A 326 -7.47 -14.43 -17.68
CA GLY A 326 -8.07 -14.34 -18.98
C GLY A 326 -9.33 -13.48 -19.08
N PRO A 327 -9.42 -12.60 -20.07
CA PRO A 327 -10.69 -12.01 -20.41
C PRO A 327 -11.54 -13.07 -21.07
N THR A 328 -12.55 -13.56 -20.40
CA THR A 328 -13.74 -13.93 -21.12
C THR A 328 -14.35 -12.59 -21.56
N PRO A 329 -14.39 -12.25 -22.86
CA PRO A 329 -15.14 -11.09 -23.28
C PRO A 329 -16.61 -11.36 -22.99
N ARG A 330 -17.02 -11.02 -21.80
CA ARG A 330 -18.44 -10.92 -21.51
C ARG A 330 -18.86 -9.62 -22.17
N GLN A 331 -19.33 -9.74 -23.41
CA GLN A 331 -20.28 -8.76 -23.93
C GLN A 331 -21.50 -8.84 -23.00
N THR A 332 -21.43 -8.09 -21.90
CA THR A 332 -22.61 -7.80 -21.12
C THR A 332 -23.43 -6.87 -22.01
N ALA A 333 -24.47 -7.44 -22.64
CA ALA A 333 -25.56 -6.62 -23.14
C ALA A 333 -25.97 -5.75 -21.95
N LEU A 334 -25.90 -4.43 -22.11
CA LEU A 334 -26.40 -3.47 -21.14
C LEU A 334 -27.85 -3.83 -20.83
N PRO A 335 -28.20 -4.29 -19.64
CA PRO A 335 -29.60 -4.33 -19.25
C PRO A 335 -29.98 -2.86 -19.03
N LEU A 336 -30.74 -2.33 -19.93
CA LEU A 336 -31.53 -1.13 -19.68
C LEU A 336 -32.69 -1.61 -18.75
N GLU A 337 -32.38 -1.72 -17.45
CA GLU A 337 -33.45 -1.82 -16.46
C GLU A 337 -33.95 -0.40 -16.21
N ASP A 338 -35.14 -0.12 -16.72
CA ASP A 338 -35.95 1.03 -16.37
C ASP A 338 -36.39 0.92 -14.91
N THR A 339 -35.49 1.27 -13.98
CA THR A 339 -35.90 1.64 -12.63
C THR A 339 -36.54 3.01 -12.74
N PRO A 340 -37.75 3.28 -12.15
CA PRO A 340 -38.36 4.58 -12.21
C PRO A 340 -37.38 5.60 -11.63
N ALA A 341 -36.78 6.42 -12.49
CA ALA A 341 -35.81 7.41 -12.13
C ALA A 341 -36.48 8.48 -11.23
N ASP A 342 -35.90 8.75 -10.08
CA ASP A 342 -36.29 9.92 -9.29
C ASP A 342 -35.78 11.18 -10.01
N PRO A 343 -36.67 12.07 -10.47
CA PRO A 343 -36.27 13.24 -11.26
C PRO A 343 -35.24 14.14 -10.56
N LEU A 344 -35.19 14.12 -9.24
CA LEU A 344 -34.20 14.90 -8.47
C LEU A 344 -32.82 14.24 -8.54
N LEU A 345 -32.75 12.91 -8.47
CA LEU A 345 -31.49 12.17 -8.60
C LEU A 345 -30.95 12.30 -10.03
N ASP A 346 -31.80 12.26 -11.03
CA ASP A 346 -31.40 12.49 -12.43
C ASP A 346 -30.85 13.92 -12.62
N ALA A 347 -31.49 14.90 -12.01
CA ALA A 347 -31.03 16.29 -12.06
C ALA A 347 -29.72 16.51 -11.26
N MET A 348 -29.47 15.71 -10.22
CA MET A 348 -28.21 15.76 -9.45
C MET A 348 -27.02 15.26 -10.30
N GLY A 349 -27.21 14.13 -11.01
CA GLY A 349 -26.10 13.41 -11.62
C GLY A 349 -25.13 12.86 -10.56
N GLU A 350 -23.97 12.36 -11.01
CA GLU A 350 -23.00 11.67 -10.16
C GLU A 350 -22.05 12.60 -9.40
N ASP A 351 -21.93 13.85 -9.83
CA ASP A 351 -20.99 14.82 -9.26
C ASP A 351 -21.59 15.61 -8.09
N PRO A 352 -20.77 16.08 -7.15
CA PRO A 352 -21.24 17.00 -6.11
C PRO A 352 -21.85 18.27 -6.70
N VAL A 353 -23.08 18.57 -6.29
CA VAL A 353 -23.88 19.68 -6.83
C VAL A 353 -24.33 20.61 -5.71
N THR A 354 -24.42 21.92 -6.01
CA THR A 354 -24.96 22.91 -5.08
C THR A 354 -26.49 22.95 -5.14
N LEU A 355 -27.13 23.43 -4.07
CA LEU A 355 -28.57 23.66 -4.08
C LEU A 355 -29.00 24.62 -5.20
N ASP A 356 -28.22 25.68 -5.46
CA ASP A 356 -28.53 26.65 -6.52
C ASP A 356 -28.49 25.99 -7.92
N ALA A 357 -27.54 25.08 -8.13
CA ALA A 357 -27.48 24.34 -9.38
C ALA A 357 -28.67 23.37 -9.55
N LEU A 358 -29.13 22.76 -8.45
CA LEU A 358 -30.33 21.91 -8.47
C LEU A 358 -31.60 22.75 -8.75
N MET A 359 -31.74 23.90 -8.13
CA MET A 359 -32.83 24.83 -8.42
C MET A 359 -32.85 25.24 -9.91
N ALA A 360 -31.67 25.52 -10.48
CA ALA A 360 -31.55 25.86 -11.90
C ALA A 360 -31.91 24.72 -12.84
N ARG A 361 -31.60 23.46 -12.47
CA ARG A 361 -31.86 22.26 -13.26
C ARG A 361 -33.30 21.77 -13.16
N THR A 362 -33.89 21.83 -11.98
CA THR A 362 -35.24 21.31 -11.70
C THR A 362 -36.35 22.33 -11.83
N GLY A 363 -36.02 23.62 -11.68
CA GLY A 363 -37.01 24.70 -11.58
C GLY A 363 -37.78 24.71 -10.25
N GLU A 364 -37.45 23.87 -9.29
CA GLU A 364 -38.13 23.77 -7.99
C GLU A 364 -37.59 24.79 -6.98
N ALA A 365 -38.44 25.17 -6.04
CA ALA A 365 -38.07 26.11 -4.96
C ALA A 365 -37.12 25.45 -3.96
N ALA A 366 -36.21 26.25 -3.37
CA ALA A 366 -35.22 25.76 -2.40
C ALA A 366 -35.81 24.94 -1.26
N ALA A 367 -36.96 25.35 -0.71
CA ALA A 367 -37.62 24.67 0.41
C ALA A 367 -38.09 23.24 0.03
N THR A 368 -38.60 23.05 -1.19
CA THR A 368 -39.04 21.75 -1.72
C THR A 368 -37.84 20.82 -1.95
N LEU A 369 -36.78 21.36 -2.57
CA LEU A 369 -35.56 20.60 -2.81
C LEU A 369 -34.88 20.18 -1.50
N LEU A 370 -34.79 21.04 -0.52
CA LEU A 370 -34.19 20.73 0.78
C LEU A 370 -34.97 19.62 1.52
N ALA A 371 -36.31 19.63 1.46
CA ALA A 371 -37.14 18.58 2.06
C ALA A 371 -36.86 17.22 1.37
N ARG A 372 -36.86 17.18 0.04
CA ARG A 372 -36.58 15.95 -0.73
C ARG A 372 -35.13 15.46 -0.57
N LEU A 373 -34.16 16.38 -0.52
CA LEU A 373 -32.75 16.03 -0.28
C LEU A 373 -32.57 15.44 1.12
N LEU A 374 -33.30 15.93 2.13
CA LEU A 374 -33.29 15.37 3.48
C LEU A 374 -33.88 13.95 3.50
N GLU A 375 -34.97 13.70 2.79
CA GLU A 375 -35.56 12.36 2.65
C GLU A 375 -34.55 11.40 2.01
N LEU A 376 -33.94 11.80 0.90
CA LEU A 376 -32.94 10.98 0.20
C LEU A 376 -31.65 10.80 1.02
N GLU A 377 -31.30 11.76 1.88
CA GLU A 377 -30.17 11.63 2.81
C GLU A 377 -30.47 10.60 3.91
N LEU A 378 -31.70 10.61 4.45
CA LEU A 378 -32.16 9.61 5.42
C LEU A 378 -32.25 8.20 4.83
N ASP A 379 -32.61 8.10 3.54
CA ASP A 379 -32.62 6.83 2.78
C ASP A 379 -31.21 6.39 2.35
N GLY A 380 -30.17 7.18 2.63
CA GLY A 380 -28.79 6.89 2.26
C GLY A 380 -28.48 7.06 0.77
N ARG A 381 -29.40 7.58 -0.05
CA ARG A 381 -29.25 7.79 -1.50
C ARG A 381 -28.54 9.10 -1.87
N VAL A 382 -28.42 10.02 -0.94
CA VAL A 382 -27.72 11.30 -1.08
C VAL A 382 -26.81 11.51 0.11
N ALA A 383 -25.63 12.10 -0.11
CA ALA A 383 -24.74 12.57 0.95
C ALA A 383 -24.58 14.08 0.89
N ARG A 384 -24.64 14.72 2.04
CA ARG A 384 -24.28 16.13 2.20
C ARG A 384 -22.79 16.27 2.46
N LEU A 385 -22.11 17.08 1.66
CA LEU A 385 -20.69 17.34 1.72
C LEU A 385 -20.39 18.72 2.35
N PRO A 386 -19.15 18.93 2.85
CA PRO A 386 -18.70 20.25 3.30
C PRO A 386 -18.85 21.30 2.18
N GLY A 387 -19.29 22.51 2.56
CA GLY A 387 -19.53 23.60 1.58
C GLY A 387 -20.94 23.62 0.99
N GLY A 388 -21.89 22.87 1.57
CA GLY A 388 -23.29 22.88 1.13
C GLY A 388 -23.51 22.15 -0.20
N LEU A 389 -22.63 21.21 -0.54
CA LEU A 389 -22.75 20.32 -1.70
C LEU A 389 -23.53 19.06 -1.34
N TYR A 390 -24.25 18.52 -2.32
CA TYR A 390 -24.97 17.26 -2.26
C TYR A 390 -24.44 16.31 -3.34
N GLN A 391 -24.32 15.04 -3.03
CA GLN A 391 -23.86 14.01 -3.98
C GLN A 391 -24.73 12.78 -3.88
N GLN A 392 -25.10 12.20 -5.03
CA GLN A 392 -25.80 10.93 -5.11
C GLN A 392 -24.92 9.80 -4.61
N ARG A 393 -25.52 8.80 -3.94
CA ARG A 393 -24.86 7.58 -3.49
C ARG A 393 -25.59 6.38 -4.08
N HIS A 394 -24.83 5.47 -4.69
CA HIS A 394 -25.34 4.17 -5.08
C HIS A 394 -25.18 3.20 -3.92
N VAL A 395 -26.28 2.70 -3.40
CA VAL A 395 -26.31 1.61 -2.43
C VAL A 395 -26.24 0.35 -3.25
N GLY A 396 -25.07 -0.29 -3.32
CA GLY A 396 -24.83 -1.57 -3.98
C GLY A 396 -25.10 -2.74 -3.04
#